data_0758fa016f3b2175d71790173e84f1ad
#
_entry.id   0758fa016f3b2175d71790173e84f1ad
#
_cell.length_a   1.000
_cell.length_b   1.000
_cell.length_c   1.000
_cell.angle_alpha   90.00
_cell.angle_beta   90.00
_cell.angle_gamma   90.00
#
_symmetry.space_group_name_H-M   'P 1'
#
loop_
_entity.id
_entity.type
_entity.pdbx_description
1 polymer ?
#
loop_
_entity_poly.entity_id
_entity_poly.type
_entity_poly.pdbx_seq_one_letter_code
_entity_poly.pdbx_strand_id
1 'polypeptide(L)'
;VETVNKIQLGNTQVVRAAITAGELDIYPEYTGNGAFFFSDEKDAAWRNAEAGYQKVKQLDAQKNHLVWLTPAPANNTWTIAVRGDVAQQNKLSSLDDLSAWLKKGGKFKLAASAEFIERSDALPAFEKAYGFKLEQSQLLSLAGGDTAVTLKAAAQQTSGVNGAMAYGTDGPVAALGLQTLSDPKGVQPIYAPTPVIREATLKQHPQIAEWLKPVFASLDEKTLQSLNAKIAVEGQDAKQVAADYLQQKKLL
;
A
#
# COMPACT_ATOMS: atom_id res chain seq x y z
N VAL A 1 20.23 18.68 -8.98
CA VAL A 1 20.65 17.43 -8.34
C VAL A 1 20.57 16.33 -9.38
N GLU A 2 21.64 15.60 -9.60
CA GLU A 2 21.65 14.41 -10.45
C GLU A 2 20.99 13.25 -9.70
N THR A 3 20.14 12.48 -10.38
CA THR A 3 19.42 11.36 -9.78
C THR A 3 19.69 10.05 -10.52
N VAL A 4 19.88 8.97 -9.77
CA VAL A 4 19.97 7.61 -10.29
C VAL A 4 18.72 6.85 -9.89
N ASN A 5 17.97 6.37 -10.88
CA ASN A 5 16.73 5.63 -10.65
C ASN A 5 17.03 4.18 -10.24
N LYS A 6 16.53 3.80 -9.05
CA LYS A 6 16.60 2.45 -8.49
C LYS A 6 15.21 1.91 -8.10
N ILE A 7 14.16 2.28 -8.87
CA ILE A 7 12.79 1.78 -8.64
C ILE A 7 12.74 0.27 -8.83
N GLN A 8 11.80 -0.40 -8.12
CA GLN A 8 11.55 -1.85 -8.18
C GLN A 8 12.68 -2.73 -7.60
N LEU A 9 13.35 -2.26 -6.55
CA LEU A 9 14.40 -3.06 -5.86
C LEU A 9 13.88 -4.33 -5.18
N GLY A 10 12.61 -4.37 -4.77
CA GLY A 10 12.04 -5.50 -4.08
C GLY A 10 10.90 -5.11 -3.11
N ASN A 11 10.64 -5.98 -2.14
CA ASN A 11 9.62 -5.74 -1.12
C ASN A 11 10.05 -4.67 -0.09
N THR A 12 9.14 -4.33 0.82
CA THR A 12 9.33 -3.33 1.87
C THR A 12 10.63 -3.53 2.67
N GLN A 13 10.95 -4.77 3.05
CA GLN A 13 12.16 -5.07 3.83
C GLN A 13 13.45 -4.82 3.05
N VAL A 14 13.49 -5.17 1.77
CA VAL A 14 14.66 -4.97 0.89
C VAL A 14 14.92 -3.47 0.71
N VAL A 15 13.90 -2.68 0.40
CA VAL A 15 14.03 -1.23 0.21
C VAL A 15 14.43 -0.55 1.53
N ARG A 16 13.84 -0.99 2.66
CA ARG A 16 14.19 -0.50 3.99
C ARG A 16 15.65 -0.77 4.36
N ALA A 17 16.13 -1.97 4.08
CA ALA A 17 17.54 -2.31 4.29
C ALA A 17 18.46 -1.44 3.44
N ALA A 18 18.15 -1.22 2.17
CA ALA A 18 18.96 -0.43 1.26
C ALA A 18 19.10 1.05 1.71
N ILE A 19 18.02 1.70 2.16
CA ILE A 19 18.13 3.09 2.63
C ILE A 19 18.89 3.18 3.97
N THR A 20 18.68 2.25 4.88
CA THR A 20 19.43 2.22 6.14
C THR A 20 20.92 1.91 5.96
N ALA A 21 21.26 1.11 4.96
CA ALA A 21 22.66 0.84 4.57
C ALA A 21 23.30 1.99 3.76
N GLY A 22 22.53 2.99 3.33
CA GLY A 22 23.03 4.11 2.52
C GLY A 22 23.16 3.82 1.04
N GLU A 23 22.56 2.74 0.54
CA GLU A 23 22.51 2.37 -0.87
C GLU A 23 21.42 3.14 -1.65
N LEU A 24 20.45 3.67 -0.93
CA LEU A 24 19.43 4.60 -1.40
C LEU A 24 19.54 5.91 -0.61
N ASP A 25 19.23 7.03 -1.27
CA ASP A 25 19.19 8.33 -0.63
C ASP A 25 17.78 8.78 -0.25
N ILE A 26 16.79 8.43 -1.08
CA ILE A 26 15.39 8.82 -0.90
C ILE A 26 14.48 7.78 -1.55
N TYR A 27 13.32 7.55 -0.94
CA TYR A 27 12.23 6.75 -1.51
C TYR A 27 10.88 7.16 -0.91
N PRO A 28 9.75 6.89 -1.58
CA PRO A 28 8.44 7.01 -0.96
C PRO A 28 8.18 5.80 -0.06
N GLU A 29 7.86 6.08 1.20
CA GLU A 29 7.46 5.08 2.20
C GLU A 29 6.08 5.43 2.74
N TYR A 30 5.51 4.56 3.52
CA TYR A 30 4.18 4.71 4.09
C TYR A 30 4.23 4.73 5.62
N THR A 31 3.59 5.72 6.24
CA THR A 31 3.67 5.95 7.69
C THR A 31 3.34 4.72 8.53
N GLY A 32 2.35 3.93 8.12
CA GLY A 32 1.91 2.71 8.81
C GLY A 32 2.97 1.61 8.88
N ASN A 33 3.93 1.60 7.96
CA ASN A 33 5.05 0.65 8.02
C ASN A 33 5.94 0.85 9.26
N GLY A 34 5.85 2.01 9.93
CA GLY A 34 6.49 2.22 11.21
C GLY A 34 6.06 1.20 12.27
N ALA A 35 4.81 0.80 12.28
CA ALA A 35 4.31 -0.26 13.17
C ALA A 35 5.14 -1.55 13.03
N PHE A 36 5.36 -1.97 11.78
CA PHE A 36 6.14 -3.16 11.45
C PHE A 36 7.65 -2.95 11.68
N PHE A 37 8.24 -1.83 11.25
CA PHE A 37 9.67 -1.57 11.38
C PHE A 37 10.15 -1.54 12.84
N PHE A 38 9.28 -1.12 13.74
CA PHE A 38 9.61 -0.96 15.15
C PHE A 38 8.96 -2.03 16.06
N SER A 39 8.29 -3.03 15.46
CA SER A 39 7.58 -4.13 16.18
C SER A 39 6.59 -3.60 17.22
N ASP A 40 5.78 -2.61 16.82
CA ASP A 40 4.89 -1.85 17.71
C ASP A 40 3.46 -1.76 17.15
N GLU A 41 2.99 -2.82 16.51
CA GLU A 41 1.71 -2.88 15.80
C GLU A 41 0.49 -2.67 16.70
N LYS A 42 0.69 -2.81 18.02
CA LYS A 42 -0.40 -2.69 19.01
C LYS A 42 -0.71 -1.24 19.37
N ASP A 43 0.18 -0.30 19.11
CA ASP A 43 -0.04 1.11 19.46
C ASP A 43 -1.14 1.71 18.58
N ALA A 44 -2.13 2.30 19.24
CA ALA A 44 -3.25 2.97 18.58
C ALA A 44 -2.84 4.18 17.74
N ALA A 45 -1.67 4.75 17.99
CA ALA A 45 -1.13 5.86 17.20
C ALA A 45 -1.07 5.54 15.71
N TRP A 46 -0.78 4.29 15.34
CA TRP A 46 -0.70 3.88 13.93
C TRP A 46 -2.03 3.95 13.17
N ARG A 47 -3.16 4.02 13.89
CA ARG A 47 -4.52 4.16 13.32
C ARG A 47 -5.00 5.61 13.25
N ASN A 48 -4.12 6.56 13.55
CA ASN A 48 -4.35 7.99 13.40
C ASN A 48 -3.26 8.58 12.51
N ALA A 49 -3.63 9.30 11.46
CA ALA A 49 -2.71 9.80 10.44
C ALA A 49 -1.60 10.67 11.03
N GLU A 50 -1.97 11.66 11.86
CA GLU A 50 -1.01 12.58 12.46
C GLU A 50 -0.15 11.90 13.53
N ALA A 51 -0.77 11.16 14.44
CA ALA A 51 -0.04 10.47 15.52
C ALA A 51 0.94 9.44 14.98
N GLY A 52 0.54 8.65 13.97
CA GLY A 52 1.40 7.66 13.32
C GLY A 52 2.57 8.30 12.58
N TYR A 53 2.29 9.39 11.85
CA TYR A 53 3.35 10.17 11.19
C TYR A 53 4.37 10.73 12.17
N GLN A 54 3.94 11.41 13.24
CA GLN A 54 4.86 11.97 14.21
C GLN A 54 5.68 10.89 14.91
N LYS A 55 5.06 9.76 15.20
CA LYS A 55 5.73 8.62 15.84
C LYS A 55 6.82 8.03 14.96
N VAL A 56 6.52 7.68 13.69
CA VAL A 56 7.53 7.10 12.78
C VAL A 56 8.65 8.09 12.50
N LYS A 57 8.33 9.37 12.31
CA LYS A 57 9.31 10.44 12.10
C LYS A 57 10.30 10.52 13.25
N GLN A 58 9.83 10.50 14.49
CA GLN A 58 10.66 10.55 15.68
C GLN A 58 11.54 9.30 15.82
N LEU A 59 10.94 8.12 15.68
CA LEU A 59 11.66 6.85 15.83
C LEU A 59 12.78 6.70 14.79
N ASP A 60 12.50 7.03 13.54
CA ASP A 60 13.46 6.91 12.45
C ASP A 60 14.58 7.96 12.52
N ALA A 61 14.26 9.17 12.92
CA ALA A 61 15.30 10.19 13.14
C ALA A 61 16.29 9.74 14.22
N GLN A 62 15.80 9.16 15.31
CA GLN A 62 16.63 8.73 16.44
C GLN A 62 17.42 7.47 16.15
N LYS A 63 16.82 6.47 15.48
CA LYS A 63 17.43 5.14 15.32
C LYS A 63 18.20 4.97 14.02
N ASN A 64 17.77 5.65 12.94
CA ASN A 64 18.25 5.37 11.59
C ASN A 64 18.74 6.61 10.83
N HIS A 65 18.68 7.80 11.45
CA HIS A 65 19.03 9.08 10.80
C HIS A 65 18.26 9.28 9.47
N LEU A 66 16.98 8.89 9.46
CA LEU A 66 16.06 9.09 8.36
C LEU A 66 15.07 10.21 8.68
N VAL A 67 14.81 11.04 7.68
CA VAL A 67 13.89 12.17 7.80
C VAL A 67 12.64 11.88 6.99
N TRP A 68 11.50 11.84 7.65
CA TRP A 68 10.18 11.75 7.03
C TRP A 68 9.70 13.16 6.70
N LEU A 69 9.49 13.45 5.42
CA LEU A 69 9.02 14.74 4.93
C LEU A 69 7.49 14.86 5.06
N THR A 70 6.87 15.78 4.31
CA THR A 70 5.42 15.98 4.36
C THR A 70 4.68 14.79 3.74
N PRO A 71 3.74 14.15 4.45
CA PRO A 71 2.94 13.05 3.92
C PRO A 71 1.89 13.54 2.92
N ALA A 72 1.51 12.66 2.01
CA ALA A 72 0.33 12.83 1.17
C ALA A 72 -0.96 12.60 1.98
N PRO A 73 -2.05 13.34 1.71
CA PRO A 73 -3.35 13.15 2.36
C PRO A 73 -4.11 11.96 1.76
N ALA A 74 -3.52 10.79 1.80
CA ALA A 74 -4.05 9.55 1.25
C ALA A 74 -3.73 8.38 2.19
N ASN A 75 -4.52 7.31 2.10
CA ASN A 75 -4.32 6.09 2.86
C ASN A 75 -4.18 4.89 1.91
N ASN A 76 -2.95 4.46 1.68
CA ASN A 76 -2.64 3.27 0.87
C ASN A 76 -2.71 1.99 1.71
N THR A 77 -3.81 1.84 2.46
CA THR A 77 -3.99 0.69 3.35
C THR A 77 -4.18 -0.61 2.58
N TRP A 78 -3.69 -1.72 3.12
CA TRP A 78 -4.05 -3.04 2.62
C TRP A 78 -5.53 -3.33 2.79
N THR A 79 -6.10 -3.92 1.76
CA THR A 79 -7.47 -4.42 1.77
C THR A 79 -7.58 -5.70 0.93
N ILE A 80 -8.73 -6.35 0.98
CA ILE A 80 -9.09 -7.47 0.12
C ILE A 80 -10.15 -6.99 -0.86
N ALA A 81 -9.89 -7.17 -2.15
CA ALA A 81 -10.89 -6.99 -3.20
C ALA A 81 -11.47 -8.36 -3.58
N VAL A 82 -12.74 -8.37 -3.92
CA VAL A 82 -13.49 -9.57 -4.37
C VAL A 82 -14.10 -9.28 -5.73
N ARG A 83 -14.23 -10.28 -6.59
CA ARG A 83 -14.96 -10.13 -7.85
C ARG A 83 -16.36 -9.61 -7.60
N GLY A 84 -16.78 -8.64 -8.41
CA GLY A 84 -18.07 -7.96 -8.24
C GLY A 84 -19.27 -8.90 -8.31
N ASP A 85 -19.23 -9.91 -9.20
CA ASP A 85 -20.28 -10.94 -9.29
C ASP A 85 -20.36 -11.78 -8.00
N VAL A 86 -19.22 -12.20 -7.45
CA VAL A 86 -19.17 -12.94 -6.17
C VAL A 86 -19.63 -12.08 -5.01
N ALA A 87 -19.18 -10.82 -4.96
CA ALA A 87 -19.58 -9.86 -3.95
C ALA A 87 -21.11 -9.62 -3.96
N GLN A 88 -21.68 -9.40 -5.14
CA GLN A 88 -23.12 -9.17 -5.31
C GLN A 88 -23.95 -10.41 -4.92
N GLN A 89 -23.59 -11.58 -5.44
CA GLN A 89 -24.32 -12.83 -5.17
C GLN A 89 -24.34 -13.19 -3.67
N ASN A 90 -23.25 -12.91 -2.97
CA ASN A 90 -23.08 -13.27 -1.56
C ASN A 90 -23.21 -12.10 -0.59
N LYS A 91 -23.58 -10.90 -1.10
CA LYS A 91 -23.75 -9.66 -0.32
C LYS A 91 -22.50 -9.31 0.50
N LEU A 92 -21.33 -9.41 -0.13
CA LEU A 92 -20.04 -9.10 0.51
C LEU A 92 -19.72 -7.62 0.34
N SER A 93 -19.63 -6.88 1.43
CA SER A 93 -19.24 -5.46 1.47
C SER A 93 -18.13 -5.17 2.48
N SER A 94 -17.90 -6.11 3.39
CA SER A 94 -16.95 -5.97 4.49
C SER A 94 -16.20 -7.27 4.77
N LEU A 95 -15.13 -7.18 5.55
CA LEU A 95 -14.40 -8.36 6.04
C LEU A 95 -15.23 -9.19 7.04
N ASP A 96 -16.22 -8.59 7.72
CA ASP A 96 -17.20 -9.36 8.52
C ASP A 96 -18.07 -10.23 7.62
N ASP A 97 -18.55 -9.69 6.48
CA ASP A 97 -19.35 -10.47 5.53
C ASP A 97 -18.53 -11.61 4.92
N LEU A 98 -17.26 -11.35 4.55
CA LEU A 98 -16.34 -12.37 4.06
C LEU A 98 -16.17 -13.50 5.08
N SER A 99 -15.93 -13.16 6.35
CA SER A 99 -15.80 -14.14 7.43
C SER A 99 -17.08 -14.96 7.59
N ALA A 100 -18.23 -14.32 7.61
CA ALA A 100 -19.52 -15.02 7.73
C ALA A 100 -19.79 -15.95 6.55
N TRP A 101 -19.43 -15.55 5.32
CA TRP A 101 -19.56 -16.35 4.12
C TRP A 101 -18.63 -17.58 4.14
N LEU A 102 -17.36 -17.38 4.51
CA LEU A 102 -16.38 -18.48 4.66
C LEU A 102 -16.85 -19.55 5.66
N LYS A 103 -17.38 -19.13 6.82
CA LYS A 103 -17.92 -20.05 7.84
C LYS A 103 -19.09 -20.89 7.36
N LYS A 104 -19.80 -20.43 6.34
CA LYS A 104 -20.89 -21.17 5.67
C LYS A 104 -20.42 -22.02 4.50
N GLY A 105 -19.11 -22.18 4.32
CA GLY A 105 -18.53 -22.97 3.23
C GLY A 105 -18.36 -22.21 1.93
N GLY A 106 -18.33 -20.88 1.97
CA GLY A 106 -18.06 -20.01 0.82
C GLY A 106 -16.75 -20.36 0.13
N LYS A 107 -16.78 -20.52 -1.19
CA LYS A 107 -15.60 -20.86 -1.99
C LYS A 107 -14.82 -19.60 -2.31
N PHE A 108 -13.79 -19.31 -1.53
CA PHE A 108 -12.92 -18.15 -1.69
C PHE A 108 -11.48 -18.59 -1.92
N LYS A 109 -10.81 -17.95 -2.90
CA LYS A 109 -9.40 -18.12 -3.14
C LYS A 109 -8.77 -16.75 -3.44
N LEU A 110 -7.71 -16.43 -2.71
CA LEU A 110 -7.04 -15.13 -2.70
C LEU A 110 -5.74 -15.15 -3.49
N ALA A 111 -5.57 -14.22 -4.42
CA ALA A 111 -4.28 -13.89 -4.99
C ALA A 111 -3.61 -12.79 -4.16
N ALA A 112 -2.41 -13.03 -3.67
CA ALA A 112 -1.69 -12.07 -2.83
C ALA A 112 -0.18 -12.24 -2.95
N SER A 113 0.59 -11.22 -2.52
CA SER A 113 2.03 -11.35 -2.37
C SER A 113 2.41 -12.23 -1.18
N ALA A 114 3.59 -12.82 -1.23
CA ALA A 114 4.14 -13.55 -0.08
C ALA A 114 4.22 -12.65 1.16
N GLU A 115 4.62 -11.39 1.00
CA GLU A 115 4.67 -10.40 2.08
C GLU A 115 3.29 -10.24 2.76
N PHE A 116 2.21 -10.07 1.98
CA PHE A 116 0.87 -9.95 2.54
C PHE A 116 0.39 -11.21 3.26
N ILE A 117 0.75 -12.38 2.72
CA ILE A 117 0.35 -13.68 3.31
C ILE A 117 1.05 -13.93 4.65
N GLU A 118 2.33 -13.55 4.77
CA GLU A 118 3.19 -13.96 5.89
C GLU A 118 3.35 -12.89 6.96
N ARG A 119 3.24 -11.63 6.59
CA ARG A 119 3.49 -10.51 7.49
C ARG A 119 2.39 -10.40 8.56
N SER A 120 2.80 -10.31 9.82
CA SER A 120 1.93 -10.39 11.01
C SER A 120 0.83 -9.31 11.06
N ASP A 121 1.07 -8.15 10.46
CA ASP A 121 0.17 -7.01 10.41
C ASP A 121 -0.70 -6.94 9.13
N ALA A 122 -0.59 -7.94 8.23
CA ALA A 122 -1.33 -8.04 6.99
C ALA A 122 -2.44 -9.13 7.05
N LEU A 123 -2.42 -10.15 6.19
CA LEU A 123 -3.44 -11.20 6.19
C LEU A 123 -3.62 -11.88 7.55
N PRO A 124 -2.56 -12.24 8.29
CA PRO A 124 -2.72 -12.82 9.62
C PRO A 124 -3.47 -11.93 10.62
N ALA A 125 -3.31 -10.59 10.52
CA ALA A 125 -4.06 -9.66 11.35
C ALA A 125 -5.56 -9.65 11.00
N PHE A 126 -5.91 -9.65 9.70
CA PHE A 126 -7.30 -9.79 9.27
C PHE A 126 -7.91 -11.11 9.70
N GLU A 127 -7.22 -12.21 9.48
CA GLU A 127 -7.68 -13.55 9.90
C GLU A 127 -8.01 -13.61 11.39
N LYS A 128 -7.11 -13.11 12.23
CA LYS A 128 -7.28 -13.06 13.68
C LYS A 128 -8.46 -12.16 14.09
N ALA A 129 -8.54 -10.95 13.54
CA ALA A 129 -9.54 -9.97 13.94
C ALA A 129 -10.96 -10.37 13.51
N TYR A 130 -11.10 -10.95 12.32
CA TYR A 130 -12.39 -11.35 11.75
C TYR A 130 -12.74 -12.82 12.00
N GLY A 131 -11.83 -13.61 12.57
CA GLY A 131 -12.08 -14.99 12.96
C GLY A 131 -12.30 -15.93 11.77
N PHE A 132 -11.51 -15.80 10.73
CA PHE A 132 -11.40 -16.75 9.64
C PHE A 132 -9.94 -17.18 9.45
N LYS A 133 -9.72 -18.24 8.68
CA LYS A 133 -8.40 -18.70 8.27
C LYS A 133 -8.48 -19.19 6.83
N LEU A 134 -7.54 -18.78 5.99
CA LEU A 134 -7.40 -19.32 4.65
C LEU A 134 -6.36 -20.44 4.65
N GLU A 135 -6.75 -21.57 4.09
CA GLU A 135 -5.85 -22.71 3.91
C GLU A 135 -4.89 -22.45 2.73
N GLN A 136 -3.77 -23.14 2.68
CA GLN A 136 -2.78 -23.00 1.61
C GLN A 136 -3.38 -23.19 0.20
N SER A 137 -4.36 -24.07 0.07
CA SER A 137 -5.10 -24.30 -1.19
C SER A 137 -5.96 -23.12 -1.63
N GLN A 138 -6.29 -22.22 -0.71
CA GLN A 138 -7.06 -20.99 -0.93
C GLN A 138 -6.18 -19.79 -1.21
N LEU A 139 -4.87 -19.98 -1.30
CA LEU A 139 -3.91 -18.91 -1.56
C LEU A 139 -3.21 -19.13 -2.90
N LEU A 140 -3.13 -18.09 -3.71
CA LEU A 140 -2.23 -17.98 -4.84
C LEU A 140 -1.17 -16.93 -4.51
N SER A 141 0.00 -17.42 -4.07
CA SER A 141 1.13 -16.54 -3.79
C SER A 141 1.80 -16.08 -5.09
N LEU A 142 1.94 -14.78 -5.25
CA LEU A 142 2.55 -14.14 -6.41
C LEU A 142 3.82 -13.41 -5.98
N ALA A 143 4.82 -13.39 -6.85
CA ALA A 143 6.05 -12.68 -6.60
C ALA A 143 5.83 -11.15 -6.65
N GLY A 144 6.46 -10.43 -5.72
CA GLY A 144 6.37 -8.98 -5.60
C GLY A 144 5.08 -8.49 -4.93
N GLY A 145 5.00 -7.18 -4.72
CA GLY A 145 3.87 -6.51 -4.06
C GLY A 145 2.95 -5.76 -5.02
N ASP A 146 3.08 -5.99 -6.34
CA ASP A 146 2.29 -5.30 -7.36
C ASP A 146 0.85 -5.82 -7.40
N THR A 147 -0.08 -4.99 -6.94
CA THR A 147 -1.51 -5.30 -6.92
C THR A 147 -2.15 -5.34 -8.30
N ALA A 148 -1.54 -4.76 -9.33
CA ALA A 148 -2.02 -4.93 -10.70
C ALA A 148 -2.04 -6.40 -11.11
N VAL A 149 -1.06 -7.19 -10.63
CA VAL A 149 -0.98 -8.64 -10.90
C VAL A 149 -2.03 -9.42 -10.11
N THR A 150 -2.20 -9.11 -8.81
CA THR A 150 -3.20 -9.80 -7.96
C THR A 150 -4.63 -9.50 -8.41
N LEU A 151 -4.93 -8.24 -8.71
CA LEU A 151 -6.24 -7.80 -9.21
C LEU A 151 -6.58 -8.44 -10.56
N LYS A 152 -5.62 -8.48 -11.49
CA LYS A 152 -5.78 -9.14 -12.78
C LYS A 152 -6.01 -10.65 -12.63
N ALA A 153 -5.28 -11.30 -11.72
CA ALA A 153 -5.47 -12.73 -11.44
C ALA A 153 -6.89 -13.01 -10.95
N ALA A 154 -7.44 -12.19 -10.05
CA ALA A 154 -8.82 -12.33 -9.59
C ALA A 154 -9.84 -12.04 -10.69
N ALA A 155 -9.65 -10.96 -11.47
CA ALA A 155 -10.54 -10.61 -12.58
C ALA A 155 -10.64 -11.74 -13.61
N GLN A 156 -9.51 -12.37 -13.95
CA GLN A 156 -9.40 -13.46 -14.91
C GLN A 156 -9.66 -14.86 -14.32
N GLN A 157 -9.92 -14.97 -13.02
CA GLN A 157 -10.08 -16.24 -12.31
C GLN A 157 -8.89 -17.20 -12.49
N THR A 158 -7.68 -16.67 -12.58
CA THR A 158 -6.46 -17.46 -12.72
C THR A 158 -6.36 -18.48 -11.59
N SER A 159 -6.25 -19.75 -11.90
CA SER A 159 -6.23 -20.85 -10.90
C SER A 159 -7.45 -20.85 -9.96
N GLY A 160 -8.59 -20.34 -10.39
CA GLY A 160 -9.82 -20.29 -9.59
C GLY A 160 -9.87 -19.17 -8.55
N VAL A 161 -8.99 -18.17 -8.63
CA VAL A 161 -8.96 -17.01 -7.71
C VAL A 161 -10.18 -16.13 -7.93
N ASN A 162 -10.82 -15.69 -6.86
CA ASN A 162 -11.95 -14.76 -6.87
C ASN A 162 -11.79 -13.59 -5.90
N GLY A 163 -10.67 -13.53 -5.20
CA GLY A 163 -10.25 -12.40 -4.38
C GLY A 163 -8.82 -12.01 -4.64
N ALA A 164 -8.46 -10.78 -4.33
CA ALA A 164 -7.12 -10.22 -4.51
C ALA A 164 -6.71 -9.35 -3.32
N MET A 165 -5.43 -9.41 -2.97
CA MET A 165 -4.80 -8.34 -2.21
C MET A 165 -4.88 -7.05 -3.04
N ALA A 166 -5.29 -5.97 -2.39
CA ALA A 166 -5.41 -4.64 -2.98
C ALA A 166 -4.96 -3.57 -2.00
N TYR A 167 -4.81 -2.35 -2.50
CA TYR A 167 -4.57 -1.16 -1.69
C TYR A 167 -5.70 -0.14 -1.86
N GLY A 168 -5.86 0.74 -0.87
CA GLY A 168 -6.86 1.81 -0.90
C GLY A 168 -6.70 2.79 -2.07
N THR A 169 -5.48 2.94 -2.60
CA THR A 169 -5.18 3.83 -3.75
C THR A 169 -5.21 3.11 -5.11
N ASP A 170 -5.64 1.85 -5.15
CA ASP A 170 -5.71 1.08 -6.41
C ASP A 170 -6.88 1.52 -7.29
N GLY A 171 -6.58 2.29 -8.34
CA GLY A 171 -7.54 2.69 -9.36
C GLY A 171 -8.14 1.53 -10.19
N PRO A 172 -7.38 0.46 -10.49
CA PRO A 172 -7.86 -0.64 -11.33
C PRO A 172 -9.02 -1.46 -10.76
N VAL A 173 -9.28 -1.43 -9.46
CA VAL A 173 -10.28 -2.30 -8.80
C VAL A 173 -11.63 -2.26 -9.50
N ALA A 174 -12.20 -1.07 -9.65
CA ALA A 174 -13.51 -0.90 -10.32
C ALA A 174 -13.45 -1.23 -11.81
N ALA A 175 -12.39 -0.82 -12.51
CA ALA A 175 -12.22 -1.07 -13.95
C ALA A 175 -12.11 -2.56 -14.30
N LEU A 176 -11.60 -3.37 -13.36
CA LEU A 176 -11.48 -4.82 -13.50
C LEU A 176 -12.71 -5.58 -12.96
N GLY A 177 -13.78 -4.88 -12.57
CA GLY A 177 -14.99 -5.50 -12.05
C GLY A 177 -14.83 -6.13 -10.66
N LEU A 178 -13.89 -5.61 -9.86
CA LEU A 178 -13.73 -6.01 -8.47
C LEU A 178 -14.33 -4.96 -7.52
N GLN A 179 -14.51 -5.34 -6.27
CA GLN A 179 -14.99 -4.50 -5.18
C GLN A 179 -14.11 -4.71 -3.95
N THR A 180 -13.61 -3.65 -3.35
CA THR A 180 -12.89 -3.71 -2.07
C THR A 180 -13.85 -3.97 -0.92
N LEU A 181 -13.41 -4.75 0.06
CA LEU A 181 -14.13 -4.98 1.30
C LEU A 181 -13.67 -3.97 2.36
N SER A 182 -14.63 -3.39 3.07
CA SER A 182 -14.33 -2.49 4.17
C SER A 182 -13.77 -3.25 5.39
N ASP A 183 -12.95 -2.54 6.18
CA ASP A 183 -12.38 -3.01 7.45
C ASP A 183 -13.03 -2.29 8.63
N PRO A 184 -14.26 -2.67 9.06
CA PRO A 184 -14.97 -1.99 10.14
C PRO A 184 -14.30 -2.12 11.51
N LYS A 185 -13.38 -3.06 11.70
CA LYS A 185 -12.62 -3.20 12.94
C LYS A 185 -11.34 -2.36 12.96
N GLY A 186 -10.99 -1.70 11.86
CA GLY A 186 -9.81 -0.84 11.77
C GLY A 186 -8.52 -1.59 12.10
N VAL A 187 -8.35 -2.79 11.52
CA VAL A 187 -7.19 -3.67 11.78
C VAL A 187 -5.92 -3.04 11.26
N GLN A 188 -6.01 -2.40 10.09
CA GLN A 188 -4.84 -1.86 9.42
C GLN A 188 -4.43 -0.48 9.97
N PRO A 189 -3.12 -0.21 10.07
CA PRO A 189 -2.60 1.14 10.23
C PRO A 189 -3.03 2.08 9.08
N ILE A 190 -2.84 3.38 9.28
CA ILE A 190 -2.95 4.36 8.20
C ILE A 190 -1.60 4.46 7.48
N TYR A 191 -1.63 4.22 6.19
CA TYR A 191 -0.45 4.22 5.32
C TYR A 191 -0.43 5.48 4.43
N ALA A 192 -0.03 6.62 4.99
CA ALA A 192 0.12 7.84 4.22
C ALA A 192 1.44 7.83 3.43
N PRO A 193 1.41 7.96 2.09
CA PRO A 193 2.62 8.04 1.27
C PRO A 193 3.48 9.24 1.68
N THR A 194 4.75 9.02 1.96
CA THR A 194 5.64 10.05 2.52
C THR A 194 7.05 9.91 1.96
N PRO A 195 7.69 10.98 1.46
CA PRO A 195 9.10 10.90 1.10
C PRO A 195 9.96 10.68 2.34
N VAL A 196 10.82 9.67 2.30
CA VAL A 196 11.81 9.41 3.35
C VAL A 196 13.20 9.59 2.76
N ILE A 197 13.99 10.44 3.38
CA ILE A 197 15.32 10.82 2.91
C ILE A 197 16.36 10.65 4.02
N ARG A 198 17.55 10.24 3.68
CA ARG A 198 18.66 10.19 4.62
C ARG A 198 19.00 11.59 5.12
N GLU A 199 19.21 11.74 6.42
CA GLU A 199 19.57 13.03 7.03
C GLU A 199 20.79 13.67 6.37
N ALA A 200 21.82 12.88 6.06
CA ALA A 200 23.04 13.35 5.39
C ALA A 200 22.76 13.94 4.00
N THR A 201 21.89 13.29 3.22
CA THR A 201 21.49 13.74 1.89
C THR A 201 20.65 15.02 1.96
N LEU A 202 19.73 15.11 2.93
CA LEU A 202 18.91 16.31 3.13
C LEU A 202 19.76 17.51 3.57
N LYS A 203 20.78 17.29 4.41
CA LYS A 203 21.73 18.36 4.80
C LYS A 203 22.52 18.92 3.61
N GLN A 204 22.86 18.07 2.65
CA GLN A 204 23.54 18.50 1.42
C GLN A 204 22.60 19.19 0.43
N HIS A 205 21.32 18.79 0.42
CA HIS A 205 20.32 19.24 -0.54
C HIS A 205 19.00 19.63 0.15
N PRO A 206 19.00 20.67 1.02
CA PRO A 206 17.82 21.04 1.83
C PRO A 206 16.60 21.44 0.99
N GLN A 207 16.80 21.94 -0.21
CA GLN A 207 15.74 22.32 -1.15
C GLN A 207 14.82 21.15 -1.55
N ILE A 208 15.27 19.90 -1.41
CA ILE A 208 14.44 18.73 -1.75
C ILE A 208 13.14 18.71 -0.92
N ALA A 209 13.20 19.07 0.35
CA ALA A 209 12.02 19.12 1.21
C ALA A 209 11.00 20.16 0.72
N GLU A 210 11.48 21.32 0.26
CA GLU A 210 10.63 22.39 -0.27
C GLU A 210 9.97 22.00 -1.60
N TRP A 211 10.71 21.34 -2.49
CA TRP A 211 10.19 20.87 -3.78
C TRP A 211 9.15 19.77 -3.63
N LEU A 212 9.39 18.79 -2.74
CA LEU A 212 8.48 17.65 -2.57
C LEU A 212 7.23 17.98 -1.75
N LYS A 213 7.27 19.00 -0.89
CA LYS A 213 6.13 19.38 -0.05
C LYS A 213 4.84 19.64 -0.84
N PRO A 214 4.80 20.55 -1.83
CA PRO A 214 3.58 20.79 -2.61
C PRO A 214 3.17 19.58 -3.47
N VAL A 215 4.12 18.78 -3.92
CA VAL A 215 3.84 17.57 -4.68
C VAL A 215 3.05 16.59 -3.82
N PHE A 216 3.58 16.19 -2.68
CA PHE A 216 2.93 15.21 -1.81
C PHE A 216 1.63 15.76 -1.21
N ALA A 217 1.57 17.04 -0.85
CA ALA A 217 0.33 17.66 -0.38
C ALA A 217 -0.82 17.64 -1.41
N SER A 218 -0.52 17.51 -2.70
CA SER A 218 -1.52 17.43 -3.77
C SER A 218 -2.00 16.00 -4.11
N LEU A 219 -1.35 14.96 -3.55
CA LEU A 219 -1.61 13.55 -3.85
C LEU A 219 -2.65 12.97 -2.88
N ASP A 220 -3.91 13.40 -3.00
CA ASP A 220 -5.00 12.77 -2.26
C ASP A 220 -5.33 11.37 -2.83
N GLU A 221 -6.17 10.62 -2.12
CA GLU A 221 -6.51 9.24 -2.47
C GLU A 221 -7.12 9.12 -3.87
N LYS A 222 -8.03 10.04 -4.25
CA LYS A 222 -8.66 10.05 -5.58
C LYS A 222 -7.65 10.38 -6.68
N THR A 223 -6.75 11.30 -6.41
CA THR A 223 -5.66 11.64 -7.33
C THR A 223 -4.77 10.43 -7.57
N LEU A 224 -4.33 9.74 -6.50
CA LEU A 224 -3.52 8.54 -6.63
C LEU A 224 -4.25 7.42 -7.36
N GLN A 225 -5.52 7.16 -7.05
CA GLN A 225 -6.34 6.20 -7.78
C GLN A 225 -6.40 6.52 -9.29
N SER A 226 -6.60 7.79 -9.64
CA SER A 226 -6.63 8.23 -11.04
C SER A 226 -5.30 8.03 -11.75
N LEU A 227 -4.18 8.42 -11.11
CA LEU A 227 -2.84 8.26 -11.69
C LEU A 227 -2.47 6.78 -11.85
N ASN A 228 -2.77 5.96 -10.85
CA ASN A 228 -2.53 4.52 -10.88
C ASN A 228 -3.39 3.82 -11.96
N ALA A 229 -4.63 4.27 -12.18
CA ALA A 229 -5.48 3.74 -13.25
C ALA A 229 -4.89 4.01 -14.64
N LYS A 230 -4.35 5.20 -14.89
CA LYS A 230 -3.67 5.51 -16.16
C LYS A 230 -2.51 4.56 -16.45
N ILE A 231 -1.76 4.20 -15.42
CA ILE A 231 -0.62 3.28 -15.57
C ILE A 231 -1.12 1.84 -15.73
N ALA A 232 -1.93 1.36 -14.78
CA ALA A 232 -2.25 -0.07 -14.68
C ALA A 232 -3.36 -0.52 -15.64
N VAL A 233 -4.29 0.37 -16.03
CA VAL A 233 -5.43 0.06 -16.91
C VAL A 233 -5.18 0.56 -18.34
N GLU A 234 -4.72 1.81 -18.46
CA GLU A 234 -4.53 2.43 -19.77
C GLU A 234 -3.12 2.16 -20.35
N GLY A 235 -2.21 1.56 -19.57
CA GLY A 235 -0.87 1.18 -20.01
C GLY A 235 0.06 2.36 -20.27
N GLN A 236 -0.23 3.53 -19.69
CA GLN A 236 0.60 4.72 -19.85
C GLN A 236 1.93 4.57 -19.08
N ASP A 237 2.99 5.19 -19.60
CA ASP A 237 4.28 5.22 -18.92
C ASP A 237 4.21 6.02 -17.61
N ALA A 238 4.68 5.45 -16.50
CA ALA A 238 4.59 6.06 -15.18
C ALA A 238 5.31 7.40 -15.08
N LYS A 239 6.47 7.53 -15.76
CA LYS A 239 7.24 8.78 -15.79
C LYS A 239 6.48 9.88 -16.55
N GLN A 240 5.82 9.51 -17.66
CA GLN A 240 5.00 10.44 -18.42
C GLN A 240 3.77 10.89 -17.63
N VAL A 241 3.05 9.94 -16.98
CA VAL A 241 1.90 10.24 -16.12
C VAL A 241 2.28 11.21 -15.00
N ALA A 242 3.44 10.98 -14.36
CA ALA A 242 3.94 11.86 -13.31
C ALA A 242 4.31 13.25 -13.85
N ALA A 243 5.00 13.34 -15.00
CA ALA A 243 5.37 14.61 -15.62
C ALA A 243 4.14 15.44 -16.00
N ASP A 244 3.16 14.81 -16.65
CA ASP A 244 1.90 15.47 -17.05
C ASP A 244 1.13 15.99 -15.84
N TYR A 245 1.07 15.19 -14.77
CA TYR A 245 0.44 15.61 -13.52
C TYR A 245 1.13 16.83 -12.89
N LEU A 246 2.46 16.79 -12.76
CA LEU A 246 3.23 17.89 -12.18
C LEU A 246 3.10 19.17 -13.01
N GLN A 247 3.11 19.05 -14.34
CA GLN A 247 2.91 20.17 -15.26
C GLN A 247 1.51 20.77 -15.13
N GLN A 248 0.45 19.91 -15.07
CA GLN A 248 -0.93 20.34 -14.86
C GLN A 248 -1.10 21.09 -13.54
N LYS A 249 -0.41 20.66 -12.50
CA LYS A 249 -0.42 21.30 -11.17
C LYS A 249 0.51 22.50 -11.06
N LYS A 250 1.28 22.82 -12.10
CA LYS A 250 2.30 23.89 -12.11
C LYS A 250 3.36 23.70 -11.03
N LEU A 251 3.82 22.47 -10.87
CA LEU A 251 4.82 22.05 -9.88
C LEU A 251 6.19 21.72 -10.54
N LEU A 252 6.28 21.88 -11.87
CA LEU A 252 7.51 21.85 -12.66
C LEU A 252 7.84 23.25 -13.15
#